data_fbca82129475d5aa82d9b4735a0526c4
#
_entry.id   fbca82129475d5aa82d9b4735a0526c4
#
_cell.length_a   1.000
_cell.length_b   1.000
_cell.length_c   1.000
_cell.angle_alpha   90.00
_cell.angle_beta   90.00
_cell.angle_gamma   90.00
#
_symmetry.space_group_name_H-M   'P 1'
#
loop_
_entity.id
_entity.type
_entity.pdbx_description
1 polymer ?
#
loop_
_entity_poly.entity_id
_entity_poly.type
_entity_poly.pdbx_seq_one_letter_code
_entity_poly.pdbx_strand_id
1 'polypeptide(L)'
;RWDMGYLIEYDPIIEVDRSSADFFLAKMNSTGQIEWSKTYVGNAKDVLNSMIATSDGGFLLLGTSSSDKSQDKSENSRGKEDFWLIKVDGAGNKLWDKTYGGTGKDEAVVIQAAQNGGYLLCGNSDSDKSHEKSETGSGGRNTDYWVVRIDEQGNILWDRTFNSSGADRFHSIDFSQDGGFVLAGDTKDATNRNQQGRDFWVVKIDENGKRVWDTILGGNGDEEFPEINQVNQGFRIVGTSDSNVSGDVTGEITGGRDQWMVT
;
A
#
# COMPACT_ATOMS: atom_id res chain seq x y z
N ARG A 1 13.47 -3.13 3.45
CA ARG A 1 13.08 -3.97 2.30
C ARG A 1 13.43 -5.40 2.67
N TRP A 2 12.46 -6.17 3.11
CA TRP A 2 12.62 -7.61 3.19
C TRP A 2 12.46 -8.14 1.77
N ASP A 3 13.58 -8.49 1.18
CA ASP A 3 13.60 -9.25 -0.06
C ASP A 3 13.05 -10.64 0.28
N MET A 4 11.77 -10.87 -0.03
CA MET A 4 11.22 -12.22 0.06
C MET A 4 11.83 -13.02 -1.09
N GLY A 5 12.95 -13.69 -0.78
CA GLY A 5 13.64 -14.56 -1.69
C GLY A 5 12.71 -15.66 -2.20
N TYR A 6 12.55 -15.71 -3.51
CA TYR A 6 11.88 -16.79 -4.20
C TYR A 6 12.67 -18.07 -4.00
N LEU A 7 12.15 -19.02 -3.21
CA LEU A 7 12.61 -20.41 -3.27
C LEU A 7 11.88 -21.06 -4.45
N ILE A 8 12.57 -21.18 -5.58
CA ILE A 8 12.10 -21.90 -6.74
C ILE A 8 12.50 -23.38 -6.53
N GLU A 9 11.54 -24.23 -6.24
CA GLU A 9 11.70 -25.67 -6.44
C GLU A 9 11.56 -25.94 -7.93
N TYR A 10 12.62 -26.46 -8.55
CA TYR A 10 12.66 -26.76 -9.99
C TYR A 10 11.91 -28.08 -10.24
N ASP A 11 10.66 -27.98 -10.70
CA ASP A 11 9.98 -29.08 -11.39
C ASP A 11 10.26 -28.90 -12.91
N PRO A 12 10.96 -29.84 -13.57
CA PRO A 12 11.43 -29.65 -14.95
C PRO A 12 10.36 -29.74 -16.04
N ILE A 13 9.07 -29.73 -15.71
CA ILE A 13 7.98 -29.97 -16.69
C ILE A 13 6.95 -28.83 -16.76
N ILE A 14 7.09 -27.77 -15.95
CA ILE A 14 6.18 -26.62 -16.05
C ILE A 14 6.94 -25.45 -16.67
N GLU A 15 6.64 -25.13 -17.94
CA GLU A 15 6.89 -23.79 -18.46
C GLU A 15 6.09 -22.80 -17.60
N VAL A 16 6.75 -22.23 -16.61
CA VAL A 16 6.16 -21.13 -15.83
C VAL A 16 6.11 -19.94 -16.76
N ASP A 17 4.93 -19.64 -17.28
CA ASP A 17 4.68 -18.36 -17.94
C ASP A 17 4.96 -17.25 -16.94
N ARG A 18 6.13 -16.61 -17.04
CA ARG A 18 6.57 -15.53 -16.15
C ARG A 18 5.75 -14.23 -16.36
N SER A 19 4.74 -14.26 -17.23
CA SER A 19 3.79 -13.15 -17.40
C SER A 19 2.68 -13.16 -16.34
N SER A 20 2.46 -14.27 -15.62
CA SER A 20 1.50 -14.38 -14.52
C SER A 20 2.23 -14.57 -13.19
N ALA A 21 2.27 -13.55 -12.36
CA ALA A 21 2.63 -13.70 -10.96
C ALA A 21 1.36 -13.97 -10.16
N ASP A 22 1.43 -14.86 -9.16
CA ASP A 22 0.31 -15.23 -8.27
C ASP A 22 0.72 -15.04 -6.81
N PHE A 23 -0.26 -14.95 -5.89
CA PHE A 23 0.03 -14.85 -4.48
C PHE A 23 0.57 -16.17 -3.93
N PHE A 24 1.70 -16.11 -3.27
CA PHE A 24 2.31 -17.25 -2.60
C PHE A 24 2.40 -17.01 -1.09
N LEU A 25 1.91 -17.97 -0.30
CA LEU A 25 1.97 -17.97 1.16
C LEU A 25 2.62 -19.26 1.66
N ALA A 26 3.61 -19.16 2.53
CA ALA A 26 4.21 -20.30 3.19
C ALA A 26 4.27 -20.09 4.70
N LYS A 27 4.01 -21.15 5.46
CA LYS A 27 4.23 -21.20 6.91
C LYS A 27 5.49 -21.98 7.20
N MET A 28 6.37 -21.41 8.02
CA MET A 28 7.57 -22.06 8.51
C MET A 28 7.51 -22.26 10.03
N ASN A 29 8.14 -23.34 10.51
CA ASN A 29 8.36 -23.56 11.93
C ASN A 29 9.55 -22.72 12.45
N SER A 30 9.80 -22.78 13.76
CA SER A 30 10.89 -22.04 14.42
C SER A 30 12.30 -22.47 13.98
N THR A 31 12.45 -23.58 13.27
CA THR A 31 13.73 -24.07 12.72
C THR A 31 13.91 -23.73 11.23
N GLY A 32 12.96 -22.97 10.63
CA GLY A 32 13.01 -22.53 9.22
C GLY A 32 12.50 -23.57 8.22
N GLN A 33 11.88 -24.67 8.68
CA GLN A 33 11.31 -25.68 7.78
C GLN A 33 9.89 -25.28 7.39
N ILE A 34 9.55 -25.42 6.10
CA ILE A 34 8.20 -25.17 5.58
C ILE A 34 7.27 -26.25 6.13
N GLU A 35 6.23 -25.83 6.85
CA GLU A 35 5.14 -26.70 7.29
C GLU A 35 4.09 -26.89 6.19
N TRP A 36 3.78 -25.84 5.48
CA TRP A 36 2.91 -25.85 4.30
C TRP A 36 3.13 -24.59 3.44
N SER A 37 2.74 -24.69 2.18
CA SER A 37 2.66 -23.56 1.26
C SER A 37 1.38 -23.60 0.44
N LYS A 38 0.93 -22.44 -0.01
CA LYS A 38 -0.27 -22.24 -0.84
C LYS A 38 -0.02 -21.18 -1.89
N THR A 39 -0.59 -21.37 -3.06
CA THR A 39 -0.67 -20.35 -4.11
C THR A 39 -2.13 -20.00 -4.34
N TYR A 40 -2.42 -18.72 -4.53
CA TYR A 40 -3.77 -18.23 -4.88
C TYR A 40 -3.68 -17.61 -6.25
N VAL A 41 -4.40 -18.20 -7.20
CA VAL A 41 -4.20 -18.03 -8.64
C VAL A 41 -5.38 -17.30 -9.28
N GLY A 42 -5.08 -16.32 -10.11
CA GLY A 42 -6.01 -15.69 -11.02
C GLY A 42 -5.80 -16.14 -12.47
N ASN A 43 -6.23 -15.35 -13.44
CA ASN A 43 -6.02 -15.60 -14.88
C ASN A 43 -5.10 -14.56 -15.53
N ALA A 44 -4.51 -13.67 -14.73
CA ALA A 44 -3.56 -12.66 -15.15
C ALA A 44 -2.53 -12.41 -14.03
N LYS A 45 -1.86 -11.28 -14.06
CA LYS A 45 -0.85 -10.93 -13.06
C LYS A 45 -1.48 -10.53 -11.73
N ASP A 46 -1.08 -11.22 -10.66
CA ASP A 46 -1.50 -10.97 -9.29
C ASP A 46 -0.27 -10.83 -8.38
N VAL A 47 -0.08 -9.68 -7.74
CA VAL A 47 1.11 -9.37 -6.93
C VAL A 47 0.70 -9.18 -5.48
N LEU A 48 1.19 -10.03 -4.57
CA LEU A 48 1.00 -9.87 -3.14
C LEU A 48 1.88 -8.71 -2.64
N ASN A 49 1.27 -7.73 -1.98
CA ASN A 49 1.95 -6.55 -1.46
C ASN A 49 2.11 -6.58 0.07
N SER A 50 1.08 -7.05 0.79
CA SER A 50 1.06 -7.01 2.25
C SER A 50 0.20 -8.12 2.84
N MET A 51 0.50 -8.53 4.07
CA MET A 51 -0.33 -9.45 4.82
C MET A 51 -0.40 -9.07 6.29
N ILE A 52 -1.49 -9.47 6.96
CA ILE A 52 -1.66 -9.29 8.39
C ILE A 52 -2.31 -10.54 9.01
N ALA A 53 -1.86 -10.90 10.22
CA ALA A 53 -2.53 -11.93 11.00
C ALA A 53 -3.86 -11.40 11.55
N THR A 54 -4.86 -12.28 11.61
CA THR A 54 -6.19 -11.96 12.14
C THR A 54 -6.43 -12.63 13.49
N SER A 55 -7.34 -12.08 14.28
CA SER A 55 -7.62 -12.54 15.66
C SER A 55 -8.13 -13.98 15.75
N ASP A 56 -8.68 -14.51 14.65
CA ASP A 56 -9.14 -15.90 14.52
C ASP A 56 -8.02 -16.91 14.18
N GLY A 57 -6.75 -16.46 14.15
CA GLY A 57 -5.59 -17.28 13.82
C GLY A 57 -5.35 -17.48 12.33
N GLY A 58 -6.08 -16.81 11.47
CA GLY A 58 -5.88 -16.76 10.02
C GLY A 58 -5.08 -15.55 9.57
N PHE A 59 -5.18 -15.23 8.28
CA PHE A 59 -4.47 -14.10 7.66
C PHE A 59 -5.38 -13.39 6.65
N LEU A 60 -5.13 -12.10 6.46
CA LEU A 60 -5.56 -11.32 5.30
C LEU A 60 -4.35 -11.05 4.41
N LEU A 61 -4.50 -11.34 3.13
CA LEU A 61 -3.50 -11.13 2.07
C LEU A 61 -4.02 -10.04 1.16
N LEU A 62 -3.31 -8.94 1.05
CA LEU A 62 -3.65 -7.81 0.19
C LEU A 62 -2.64 -7.70 -0.94
N GLY A 63 -3.13 -7.62 -2.15
CA GLY A 63 -2.29 -7.37 -3.32
C GLY A 63 -3.00 -6.65 -4.45
N THR A 64 -2.27 -6.50 -5.54
CA THR A 64 -2.72 -5.88 -6.79
C THR A 64 -2.99 -6.95 -7.83
N SER A 65 -4.17 -6.96 -8.42
CA SER A 65 -4.63 -7.99 -9.36
C SER A 65 -5.11 -7.38 -10.67
N SER A 66 -4.64 -7.95 -11.78
CA SER A 66 -5.19 -7.71 -13.12
C SER A 66 -6.17 -8.78 -13.57
N SER A 67 -6.45 -9.77 -12.71
CA SER A 67 -7.28 -10.93 -13.04
C SER A 67 -8.77 -10.63 -12.99
N ASP A 68 -9.51 -11.20 -13.92
CA ASP A 68 -10.95 -11.37 -13.81
C ASP A 68 -11.30 -12.56 -12.90
N LYS A 69 -12.61 -12.75 -12.68
CA LYS A 69 -13.12 -13.92 -11.98
C LYS A 69 -12.63 -15.21 -12.62
N SER A 70 -11.83 -15.97 -11.88
CA SER A 70 -11.19 -17.21 -12.33
C SER A 70 -10.55 -17.92 -11.15
N GLN A 71 -10.45 -19.25 -11.19
CA GLN A 71 -9.77 -20.07 -10.18
C GLN A 71 -10.04 -19.60 -8.74
N ASP A 72 -9.05 -18.95 -8.06
CA ASP A 72 -9.20 -18.48 -6.69
C ASP A 72 -9.83 -17.09 -6.58
N LYS A 73 -9.93 -16.32 -7.67
CA LYS A 73 -10.55 -14.99 -7.67
C LYS A 73 -12.06 -15.08 -7.95
N SER A 74 -12.87 -14.65 -6.98
CA SER A 74 -14.34 -14.81 -7.06
C SER A 74 -15.04 -13.68 -7.82
N GLU A 75 -14.37 -12.55 -8.05
CA GLU A 75 -14.95 -11.34 -8.64
C GLU A 75 -14.11 -10.87 -9.84
N ASN A 76 -14.78 -10.23 -10.82
CA ASN A 76 -14.09 -9.59 -11.94
C ASN A 76 -13.33 -8.36 -11.48
N SER A 77 -12.31 -7.98 -12.26
CA SER A 77 -11.68 -6.67 -12.17
C SER A 77 -12.72 -5.55 -12.38
N ARG A 78 -12.46 -4.40 -11.77
CA ARG A 78 -13.26 -3.18 -11.92
C ARG A 78 -12.67 -2.27 -13.00
N GLY A 79 -11.36 -2.42 -13.23
CA GLY A 79 -10.61 -1.59 -14.14
C GLY A 79 -9.42 -2.32 -14.75
N LYS A 80 -8.24 -1.73 -14.60
CA LYS A 80 -6.98 -2.29 -15.11
C LYS A 80 -6.31 -3.21 -14.10
N GLU A 81 -6.08 -2.68 -12.92
CA GLU A 81 -5.51 -3.35 -11.75
C GLU A 81 -6.31 -2.91 -10.54
N ASP A 82 -6.65 -3.84 -9.65
CA ASP A 82 -7.48 -3.56 -8.47
C ASP A 82 -6.84 -4.18 -7.22
N PHE A 83 -7.23 -3.70 -6.04
CA PHE A 83 -6.91 -4.39 -4.79
C PHE A 83 -7.62 -5.75 -4.76
N TRP A 84 -6.87 -6.80 -4.55
CA TRP A 84 -7.40 -8.13 -4.29
C TRP A 84 -7.07 -8.52 -2.85
N LEU A 85 -8.10 -8.74 -2.05
CA LEU A 85 -8.01 -9.14 -0.65
C LEU A 85 -8.49 -10.56 -0.48
N ILE A 86 -7.65 -11.42 0.09
CA ILE A 86 -7.97 -12.81 0.38
C ILE A 86 -7.93 -13.04 1.88
N LYS A 87 -8.99 -13.59 2.46
CA LYS A 87 -9.01 -14.12 3.82
C LYS A 87 -8.72 -15.61 3.79
N VAL A 88 -7.76 -16.05 4.60
CA VAL A 88 -7.41 -17.45 4.78
C VAL A 88 -7.46 -17.85 6.25
N ASP A 89 -7.65 -19.14 6.52
CA ASP A 89 -7.52 -19.72 7.86
C ASP A 89 -6.04 -19.95 8.25
N GLY A 90 -5.79 -20.44 9.46
CA GLY A 90 -4.43 -20.73 9.96
C GLY A 90 -3.71 -21.85 9.21
N ALA A 91 -4.39 -22.63 8.38
CA ALA A 91 -3.83 -23.66 7.51
C ALA A 91 -3.68 -23.18 6.04
N GLY A 92 -3.95 -21.90 5.77
CA GLY A 92 -3.86 -21.31 4.44
C GLY A 92 -5.02 -21.67 3.51
N ASN A 93 -6.16 -22.17 4.01
CA ASN A 93 -7.30 -22.40 3.15
C ASN A 93 -8.06 -21.10 2.96
N LYS A 94 -8.38 -20.77 1.71
CA LYS A 94 -9.16 -19.57 1.38
C LYS A 94 -10.56 -19.68 1.98
N LEU A 95 -10.98 -18.67 2.75
CA LEU A 95 -12.31 -18.52 3.29
C LEU A 95 -13.20 -17.66 2.41
N TRP A 96 -12.67 -16.53 1.97
CA TRP A 96 -13.30 -15.60 1.04
C TRP A 96 -12.25 -14.70 0.38
N ASP A 97 -12.64 -14.04 -0.69
CA ASP A 97 -11.87 -12.97 -1.33
C ASP A 97 -12.80 -11.86 -1.81
N LYS A 98 -12.25 -10.66 -1.96
CA LYS A 98 -12.95 -9.47 -2.48
C LYS A 98 -12.03 -8.62 -3.34
N THR A 99 -12.64 -7.93 -4.31
CA THR A 99 -11.96 -6.96 -5.17
C THR A 99 -12.46 -5.56 -4.84
N TYR A 100 -11.53 -4.60 -4.71
CA TYR A 100 -11.83 -3.19 -4.50
C TYR A 100 -11.08 -2.38 -5.54
N GLY A 101 -11.79 -1.52 -6.27
CA GLY A 101 -11.19 -0.69 -7.30
C GLY A 101 -12.18 0.24 -7.98
N GLY A 102 -11.65 0.97 -8.94
CA GLY A 102 -12.40 1.79 -9.88
C GLY A 102 -12.11 1.40 -11.32
N THR A 103 -12.38 2.27 -12.29
CA THR A 103 -12.15 1.96 -13.72
C THR A 103 -10.70 2.14 -14.17
N GLY A 104 -9.85 2.70 -13.35
CA GLY A 104 -8.43 2.92 -13.63
C GLY A 104 -7.53 1.81 -13.08
N LYS A 105 -6.38 2.22 -12.57
CA LYS A 105 -5.39 1.38 -11.92
C LYS A 105 -5.42 1.68 -10.42
N ASP A 106 -5.63 0.65 -9.63
CA ASP A 106 -5.65 0.70 -8.17
C ASP A 106 -4.59 -0.27 -7.64
N GLU A 107 -3.46 0.26 -7.15
CA GLU A 107 -2.31 -0.51 -6.66
C GLU A 107 -2.31 -0.59 -5.14
N ALA A 108 -2.44 -1.79 -4.60
CA ALA A 108 -2.32 -2.03 -3.17
C ALA A 108 -0.88 -1.83 -2.69
N VAL A 109 -0.72 -1.30 -1.47
CA VAL A 109 0.59 -1.16 -0.83
C VAL A 109 0.61 -1.88 0.51
N VAL A 110 -0.30 -1.55 1.43
CA VAL A 110 -0.30 -2.10 2.78
C VAL A 110 -1.70 -2.31 3.34
N ILE A 111 -1.85 -3.35 4.16
CA ILE A 111 -2.99 -3.56 5.03
C ILE A 111 -2.60 -3.28 6.49
N GLN A 112 -3.42 -2.49 7.19
CA GLN A 112 -3.22 -2.10 8.59
C GLN A 112 -4.46 -2.46 9.41
N ALA A 113 -4.28 -3.12 10.56
CA ALA A 113 -5.39 -3.33 11.49
C ALA A 113 -5.83 -2.00 12.10
N ALA A 114 -7.11 -1.83 12.34
CA ALA A 114 -7.61 -0.66 13.05
C ALA A 114 -7.89 -0.99 14.52
N GLN A 115 -7.68 -0.01 15.41
CA GLN A 115 -7.85 -0.20 16.87
C GLN A 115 -9.28 -0.62 17.25
N ASN A 116 -10.27 -0.15 16.51
CA ASN A 116 -11.70 -0.45 16.73
C ASN A 116 -12.23 -1.61 15.89
N GLY A 117 -11.37 -2.58 15.56
CA GLY A 117 -11.70 -3.74 14.72
C GLY A 117 -11.68 -3.44 13.22
N GLY A 118 -11.58 -4.49 12.37
CA GLY A 118 -11.45 -4.38 10.92
C GLY A 118 -10.11 -3.79 10.47
N TYR A 119 -10.01 -3.31 9.21
CA TYR A 119 -8.73 -3.02 8.57
C TYR A 119 -8.80 -1.81 7.65
N LEU A 120 -7.64 -1.19 7.40
CA LEU A 120 -7.42 -0.24 6.32
C LEU A 120 -6.61 -0.92 5.22
N LEU A 121 -7.11 -0.82 3.99
CA LEU A 121 -6.40 -1.17 2.77
C LEU A 121 -5.92 0.13 2.16
N CYS A 122 -4.62 0.29 2.01
CA CYS A 122 -4.03 1.53 1.54
C CYS A 122 -3.19 1.30 0.29
N GLY A 123 -3.23 2.24 -0.62
CA GLY A 123 -2.47 2.19 -1.85
C GLY A 123 -2.65 3.42 -2.73
N ASN A 124 -2.42 3.22 -4.01
CA ASN A 124 -2.42 4.26 -5.04
C ASN A 124 -3.54 4.03 -6.04
N SER A 125 -4.20 5.07 -6.51
CA SER A 125 -5.29 4.99 -7.45
C SER A 125 -5.24 6.10 -8.50
N ASP A 126 -5.36 5.75 -9.78
CA ASP A 126 -5.63 6.71 -10.87
C ASP A 126 -7.10 6.65 -11.35
N SER A 127 -7.95 5.96 -10.59
CA SER A 127 -9.37 5.81 -10.88
C SER A 127 -10.17 7.07 -10.52
N ASP A 128 -11.10 7.41 -11.40
CA ASP A 128 -12.19 8.31 -11.05
C ASP A 128 -13.23 7.57 -10.18
N LYS A 129 -14.19 8.33 -9.64
CA LYS A 129 -15.32 7.77 -8.89
C LYS A 129 -16.06 6.71 -9.71
N SER A 130 -15.96 5.46 -9.29
CA SER A 130 -16.60 4.30 -9.94
C SER A 130 -16.50 3.07 -9.03
N HIS A 131 -17.41 2.12 -9.16
CA HIS A 131 -17.42 0.89 -8.39
C HIS A 131 -17.28 1.15 -6.87
N GLU A 132 -16.25 0.59 -6.23
CA GLU A 132 -15.99 0.76 -4.80
C GLU A 132 -15.36 2.11 -4.45
N LYS A 133 -14.81 2.83 -5.43
CA LYS A 133 -14.20 4.15 -5.22
C LYS A 133 -15.27 5.25 -5.22
N SER A 134 -15.50 5.87 -4.07
CA SER A 134 -16.57 6.86 -3.87
C SER A 134 -16.19 8.28 -4.24
N GLU A 135 -14.90 8.58 -4.39
CA GLU A 135 -14.36 9.91 -4.65
C GLU A 135 -13.49 9.92 -5.91
N THR A 136 -13.61 11.00 -6.69
CA THR A 136 -12.70 11.27 -7.81
C THR A 136 -11.38 11.83 -7.26
N GLY A 137 -10.26 11.38 -7.80
CA GLY A 137 -8.93 11.90 -7.48
C GLY A 137 -8.59 13.21 -8.19
N SER A 138 -7.30 13.52 -8.28
CA SER A 138 -6.79 14.70 -8.98
C SER A 138 -7.03 14.68 -10.50
N GLY A 139 -7.38 13.52 -11.04
CA GLY A 139 -7.68 13.31 -12.45
C GLY A 139 -6.44 13.26 -13.36
N GLY A 140 -6.65 13.00 -14.65
CA GLY A 140 -5.61 13.16 -15.67
C GLY A 140 -4.49 12.12 -15.68
N ARG A 141 -4.65 10.93 -15.10
CA ARG A 141 -3.66 9.88 -14.92
C ARG A 141 -2.68 10.11 -13.76
N ASN A 142 -2.93 11.10 -12.92
CA ASN A 142 -2.20 11.23 -11.67
C ASN A 142 -2.69 10.15 -10.69
N THR A 143 -1.76 9.57 -9.98
CA THR A 143 -2.08 8.69 -8.86
C THR A 143 -2.31 9.52 -7.60
N ASP A 144 -3.23 9.06 -6.75
CA ASP A 144 -3.54 9.65 -5.45
C ASP A 144 -3.53 8.54 -4.38
N TYR A 145 -3.40 8.89 -3.10
CA TYR A 145 -3.59 7.90 -2.05
C TYR A 145 -5.05 7.47 -2.00
N TRP A 146 -5.28 6.18 -1.97
CA TRP A 146 -6.60 5.61 -1.77
C TRP A 146 -6.60 4.71 -0.55
N VAL A 147 -7.51 5.01 0.40
CA VAL A 147 -7.66 4.29 1.66
C VAL A 147 -9.08 3.76 1.74
N VAL A 148 -9.19 2.44 1.93
CA VAL A 148 -10.46 1.74 2.09
C VAL A 148 -10.53 1.15 3.49
N ARG A 149 -11.49 1.59 4.28
CA ARG A 149 -11.78 1.06 5.62
C ARG A 149 -12.81 -0.05 5.50
N ILE A 150 -12.45 -1.23 6.00
CA ILE A 150 -13.34 -2.42 5.97
C ILE A 150 -13.60 -2.96 7.38
N ASP A 151 -14.72 -3.67 7.55
CA ASP A 151 -14.98 -4.52 8.70
C ASP A 151 -14.19 -5.86 8.61
N GLU A 152 -14.35 -6.73 9.61
CA GLU A 152 -13.70 -8.05 9.64
C GLU A 152 -14.20 -9.02 8.55
N GLN A 153 -15.36 -8.74 7.95
CA GLN A 153 -15.96 -9.51 6.85
C GLN A 153 -15.60 -8.92 5.48
N GLY A 154 -14.78 -7.85 5.44
CA GLY A 154 -14.37 -7.17 4.22
C GLY A 154 -15.45 -6.26 3.63
N ASN A 155 -16.48 -5.85 4.37
CA ASN A 155 -17.44 -4.86 3.89
C ASN A 155 -16.88 -3.46 4.09
N ILE A 156 -17.03 -2.60 3.07
CA ILE A 156 -16.54 -1.22 3.14
C ILE A 156 -17.36 -0.44 4.17
N LEU A 157 -16.67 0.18 5.10
CA LEU A 157 -17.23 1.13 6.04
C LEU A 157 -17.14 2.56 5.49
N TRP A 158 -16.02 2.89 4.90
CA TRP A 158 -15.76 4.11 4.13
C TRP A 158 -14.55 3.92 3.21
N ASP A 159 -14.45 4.72 2.18
CA ASP A 159 -13.22 4.95 1.41
C ASP A 159 -12.93 6.43 1.28
N ARG A 160 -11.65 6.80 1.11
CA ARG A 160 -11.20 8.18 0.92
C ARG A 160 -10.06 8.24 -0.07
N THR A 161 -10.09 9.30 -0.87
CA THR A 161 -8.99 9.66 -1.76
C THR A 161 -8.30 10.91 -1.20
N PHE A 162 -6.98 10.83 -1.00
CA PHE A 162 -6.17 11.98 -0.62
C PHE A 162 -5.30 12.35 -1.79
N ASN A 163 -5.43 13.59 -2.21
CA ASN A 163 -4.68 14.17 -3.31
C ASN A 163 -4.07 15.52 -2.92
N SER A 164 -2.90 15.78 -3.46
CA SER A 164 -2.29 17.09 -3.56
C SER A 164 -2.68 17.75 -4.89
N SER A 165 -1.91 18.71 -5.38
CA SER A 165 -2.10 19.28 -6.73
C SER A 165 -1.41 18.48 -7.84
N GLY A 166 -0.67 17.41 -7.51
CA GLY A 166 0.16 16.63 -8.42
C GLY A 166 -0.09 15.12 -8.37
N ALA A 167 0.91 14.36 -8.79
CA ALA A 167 0.88 12.91 -8.69
C ALA A 167 1.45 12.45 -7.35
N ASP A 168 0.64 11.76 -6.58
CA ASP A 168 0.96 11.32 -5.24
C ASP A 168 1.19 9.81 -5.21
N ARG A 169 2.15 9.34 -4.40
CA ARG A 169 2.44 7.92 -4.19
C ARG A 169 2.44 7.62 -2.71
N PHE A 170 1.51 6.81 -2.28
CA PHE A 170 1.44 6.30 -0.92
C PHE A 170 2.51 5.22 -0.69
N HIS A 171 3.14 5.23 0.49
CA HIS A 171 4.17 4.27 0.88
C HIS A 171 3.93 3.61 2.23
N SER A 172 3.53 4.36 3.24
CA SER A 172 3.43 3.84 4.60
C SER A 172 2.31 4.49 5.42
N ILE A 173 1.92 3.80 6.49
CA ILE A 173 0.89 4.23 7.44
C ILE A 173 1.30 3.79 8.84
N ASP A 174 0.99 4.60 9.85
CA ASP A 174 1.05 4.18 11.24
C ASP A 174 -0.12 4.76 12.04
N PHE A 175 -0.35 4.20 13.22
CA PHE A 175 -1.33 4.73 14.16
C PHE A 175 -0.91 6.07 14.72
N SER A 176 -1.89 6.85 15.15
CA SER A 176 -1.65 8.06 15.92
C SER A 176 -2.16 7.90 17.35
N GLN A 177 -1.36 8.32 18.34
CA GLN A 177 -1.71 8.21 19.77
C GLN A 177 -2.97 8.99 20.14
N ASP A 178 -3.29 10.07 19.42
CA ASP A 178 -4.50 10.87 19.57
C ASP A 178 -5.72 10.32 18.82
N GLY A 179 -5.60 9.12 18.26
CA GLY A 179 -6.59 8.45 17.42
C GLY A 179 -6.37 8.67 15.92
N GLY A 180 -6.92 7.76 15.12
CA GLY A 180 -6.77 7.76 13.67
C GLY A 180 -5.40 7.31 13.20
N PHE A 181 -4.94 7.84 12.05
CA PHE A 181 -3.77 7.32 11.35
C PHE A 181 -2.97 8.46 10.72
N VAL A 182 -1.69 8.21 10.49
CA VAL A 182 -0.83 9.07 9.69
C VAL A 182 -0.34 8.29 8.48
N LEU A 183 -0.57 8.85 7.31
CA LEU A 183 -0.20 8.36 6.00
C LEU A 183 1.05 9.08 5.54
N ALA A 184 2.00 8.40 4.95
CA ALA A 184 3.15 9.02 4.34
C ALA A 184 3.41 8.47 2.94
N GLY A 185 3.84 9.34 2.09
CA GLY A 185 4.24 9.05 0.73
C GLY A 185 4.96 10.24 0.11
N ASP A 186 5.10 10.25 -1.18
CA ASP A 186 5.72 11.34 -1.90
C ASP A 186 4.74 11.99 -2.89
N THR A 187 4.89 13.30 -3.10
CA THR A 187 4.08 14.08 -4.03
C THR A 187 4.94 14.82 -5.04
N LYS A 188 4.41 15.01 -6.24
CA LYS A 188 4.95 15.93 -7.24
C LYS A 188 4.02 17.12 -7.35
N ASP A 189 4.01 17.96 -6.29
CA ASP A 189 3.11 19.12 -6.23
C ASP A 189 3.52 20.20 -7.23
N ALA A 190 2.64 20.46 -8.20
CA ALA A 190 2.83 21.50 -9.22
C ALA A 190 2.77 22.94 -8.67
N THR A 191 2.32 23.14 -7.42
CA THR A 191 2.24 24.47 -6.80
C THR A 191 3.55 24.92 -6.17
N ASN A 192 4.46 23.99 -5.91
CA ASN A 192 5.79 24.30 -5.39
C ASN A 192 6.72 24.78 -6.52
N ARG A 193 6.59 26.06 -6.89
CA ARG A 193 7.22 26.65 -8.08
C ARG A 193 8.76 26.66 -8.10
N ASN A 194 9.41 26.30 -6.99
CA ASN A 194 10.87 26.31 -6.86
C ASN A 194 11.50 24.94 -6.81
N GLN A 195 10.68 23.88 -6.86
CA GLN A 195 11.15 22.50 -6.71
C GLN A 195 10.77 21.68 -7.95
N GLN A 196 11.74 21.00 -8.53
CA GLN A 196 11.54 20.13 -9.70
C GLN A 196 11.38 18.67 -9.28
N GLY A 197 11.54 18.36 -7.99
CA GLY A 197 11.55 17.03 -7.41
C GLY A 197 10.20 16.59 -6.83
N ARG A 198 10.25 15.44 -6.18
CA ARG A 198 9.18 14.91 -5.33
C ARG A 198 9.52 15.21 -3.87
N ASP A 199 8.51 15.57 -3.08
CA ASP A 199 8.65 15.83 -1.65
C ASP A 199 7.86 14.78 -0.84
N PHE A 200 8.22 14.54 0.40
CA PHE A 200 7.38 13.76 1.29
C PHE A 200 6.05 14.47 1.54
N TRP A 201 4.97 13.76 1.41
CA TRP A 201 3.64 14.25 1.77
C TRP A 201 3.06 13.39 2.88
N VAL A 202 2.76 14.04 3.99
CA VAL A 202 2.24 13.42 5.21
C VAL A 202 0.83 13.89 5.44
N VAL A 203 -0.09 12.95 5.65
CA VAL A 203 -1.51 13.22 5.87
C VAL A 203 -1.98 12.57 7.15
N LYS A 204 -2.43 13.36 8.12
CA LYS A 204 -3.10 12.89 9.34
C LYS A 204 -4.60 12.78 9.08
N ILE A 205 -5.16 11.62 9.39
CA ILE A 205 -6.61 11.38 9.34
C ILE A 205 -7.14 10.94 10.68
N ASP A 206 -8.41 11.23 10.95
CA ASP A 206 -9.15 10.68 12.08
C ASP A 206 -9.64 9.24 11.79
N GLU A 207 -10.29 8.60 12.76
CA GLU A 207 -10.82 7.24 12.63
C GLU A 207 -11.91 7.08 11.54
N ASN A 208 -12.53 8.19 11.13
CA ASN A 208 -13.56 8.24 10.09
C ASN A 208 -12.98 8.57 8.69
N GLY A 209 -11.65 8.63 8.58
CA GLY A 209 -10.95 8.96 7.34
C GLY A 209 -10.97 10.44 6.99
N LYS A 210 -11.40 11.33 7.89
CA LYS A 210 -11.37 12.77 7.64
C LYS A 210 -9.96 13.30 7.84
N ARG A 211 -9.42 14.03 6.86
CA ARG A 211 -8.14 14.73 6.98
C ARG A 211 -8.19 15.76 8.10
N VAL A 212 -7.25 15.65 9.04
CA VAL A 212 -7.08 16.57 10.18
C VAL A 212 -6.06 17.64 9.82
N TRP A 213 -4.92 17.22 9.30
CA TRP A 213 -3.86 18.08 8.75
C TRP A 213 -3.07 17.32 7.69
N ASP A 214 -2.32 18.03 6.89
CA ASP A 214 -1.28 17.50 6.04
C ASP A 214 -0.09 18.46 5.98
N THR A 215 1.06 17.95 5.58
CA THR A 215 2.28 18.74 5.38
C THR A 215 3.13 18.13 4.29
N ILE A 216 3.85 18.98 3.57
CA ILE A 216 4.85 18.58 2.59
C ILE A 216 6.22 18.92 3.19
N LEU A 217 7.16 17.99 3.12
CA LEU A 217 8.51 18.11 3.66
C LEU A 217 9.50 17.75 2.57
N GLY A 218 10.41 18.65 2.26
CA GLY A 218 11.40 18.41 1.22
C GLY A 218 12.39 19.55 1.01
N GLY A 219 13.21 19.37 0.00
CA GLY A 219 14.27 20.28 -0.40
C GLY A 219 14.17 20.70 -1.87
N ASN A 220 15.29 20.76 -2.55
CA ASN A 220 15.37 21.14 -3.97
C ASN A 220 15.57 19.95 -4.93
N GLY A 221 15.55 18.72 -4.41
CA GLY A 221 15.67 17.46 -5.15
C GLY A 221 14.48 16.55 -4.94
N ASP A 222 14.70 15.25 -5.07
CA ASP A 222 13.67 14.22 -4.84
C ASP A 222 13.76 13.65 -3.42
N GLU A 223 12.67 13.68 -2.69
CA GLU A 223 12.42 12.96 -1.45
C GLU A 223 11.43 11.82 -1.74
N GLU A 224 11.88 10.57 -1.61
CA GLU A 224 11.09 9.40 -2.02
C GLU A 224 11.08 8.29 -0.95
N PHE A 225 10.08 7.41 -1.04
CA PHE A 225 9.94 6.20 -0.23
C PHE A 225 9.89 6.43 1.29
N PRO A 226 9.07 7.34 1.81
CA PRO A 226 9.01 7.57 3.24
C PRO A 226 8.37 6.39 3.98
N GLU A 227 9.01 6.01 5.10
CA GLU A 227 8.41 5.22 6.16
C GLU A 227 8.09 6.13 7.34
N ILE A 228 6.87 6.03 7.88
CA ILE A 228 6.42 6.80 9.03
C ILE A 228 6.19 5.90 10.22
N ASN A 229 6.64 6.35 11.41
CA ASN A 229 6.39 5.67 12.66
C ASN A 229 5.98 6.67 13.75
N GLN A 230 4.98 6.30 14.57
CA GLN A 230 4.62 7.01 15.78
C GLN A 230 5.77 6.91 16.79
N VAL A 231 6.17 8.02 17.36
CA VAL A 231 7.12 8.11 18.48
C VAL A 231 6.47 8.83 19.66
N ASN A 232 7.15 8.91 20.80
CA ASN A 232 6.56 9.36 22.08
C ASN A 232 5.76 10.67 22.04
N GLN A 233 6.10 11.61 21.17
CA GLN A 233 5.39 12.91 21.08
C GLN A 233 5.31 13.43 19.65
N GLY A 234 5.13 12.54 18.67
CA GLY A 234 5.05 12.92 17.26
C GLY A 234 5.28 11.76 16.33
N PHE A 235 5.87 12.04 15.20
CA PHE A 235 6.15 11.06 14.17
C PHE A 235 7.59 11.15 13.73
N ARG A 236 8.17 10.01 13.39
CA ARG A 236 9.44 9.94 12.69
C ARG A 236 9.20 9.50 11.27
N ILE A 237 9.79 10.22 10.34
CA ILE A 237 9.77 9.87 8.92
C ILE A 237 11.19 9.60 8.48
N VAL A 238 11.39 8.52 7.74
CA VAL A 238 12.68 8.16 7.13
C VAL A 238 12.44 7.83 5.67
N GLY A 239 13.23 8.36 4.80
CA GLY A 239 13.19 8.04 3.37
C GLY A 239 14.49 8.43 2.69
N THR A 240 14.50 8.52 1.38
CA THR A 240 15.67 8.91 0.59
C THR A 240 15.54 10.34 0.11
N SER A 241 16.64 11.09 0.08
CA SER A 241 16.72 12.44 -0.45
C SER A 241 17.96 12.62 -1.31
N ASP A 242 17.84 13.34 -2.41
CA ASP A 242 18.98 13.87 -3.19
C ASP A 242 19.05 15.41 -3.15
N SER A 243 18.27 16.02 -2.27
CA SER A 243 18.31 17.47 -2.04
C SER A 243 19.60 17.92 -1.35
N ASN A 244 20.17 19.00 -1.81
CA ASN A 244 21.14 19.75 -1.01
C ASN A 244 20.45 20.41 0.20
N VAL A 245 21.23 20.99 1.12
CA VAL A 245 20.70 21.79 2.24
C VAL A 245 19.77 22.88 1.70
N SER A 246 18.48 22.66 1.82
CA SER A 246 17.42 23.55 1.30
C SER A 246 16.05 23.12 1.86
N GLY A 247 15.11 24.07 1.98
CA GLY A 247 13.80 23.78 2.54
C GLY A 247 13.91 23.18 3.93
N ASP A 248 13.31 22.00 4.11
CA ASP A 248 13.33 21.26 5.38
C ASP A 248 14.58 20.36 5.53
N VAL A 249 15.35 20.17 4.46
CA VAL A 249 16.57 19.36 4.45
C VAL A 249 17.73 20.16 5.04
N THR A 250 18.15 19.80 6.24
CA THR A 250 19.20 20.52 7.00
C THR A 250 20.57 19.83 7.00
N GLY A 251 20.65 18.58 6.52
CA GLY A 251 21.88 17.79 6.43
C GLY A 251 22.56 17.93 5.07
N GLU A 252 23.91 17.92 5.05
CA GLU A 252 24.65 17.85 3.80
C GLU A 252 24.62 16.44 3.21
N ILE A 253 24.35 16.33 1.91
CA ILE A 253 24.44 15.07 1.16
C ILE A 253 25.89 14.85 0.75
N THR A 254 26.41 13.65 1.01
CA THR A 254 27.79 13.26 0.67
C THR A 254 27.88 12.35 -0.56
N GLY A 255 26.76 12.09 -1.23
CA GLY A 255 26.64 11.23 -2.41
C GLY A 255 25.48 11.64 -3.30
N GLY A 256 25.02 10.73 -4.16
CA GLY A 256 23.90 11.01 -5.07
C GLY A 256 22.51 10.93 -4.41
N ARG A 257 22.34 10.04 -3.41
CA ARG A 257 21.13 9.90 -2.58
C ARG A 257 21.50 9.42 -1.19
N ASP A 258 21.00 10.07 -0.18
CA ASP A 258 21.20 9.73 1.23
C ASP A 258 19.87 9.46 1.95
N GLN A 259 19.94 8.84 3.13
CA GLN A 259 18.79 8.71 4.00
C GLN A 259 18.53 10.02 4.74
N TRP A 260 17.30 10.50 4.66
CA TRP A 260 16.84 11.67 5.39
C TRP A 260 15.82 11.30 6.45
N MET A 261 15.98 11.85 7.65
CA MET A 261 15.11 11.60 8.79
C MET A 261 14.58 12.91 9.37
N VAL A 262 13.28 12.97 9.56
CA VAL A 262 12.58 14.08 10.26
C VAL A 262 11.88 13.52 11.50
N THR A 263 11.93 14.29 12.59
CA THR A 263 11.33 13.88 13.88
C THR A 263 10.44 14.98 14.41
#